data_436ad23b6f283db5b9a0fad2f2d68f02
#
_entry.id   436ad23b6f283db5b9a0fad2f2d68f02
#
_cell.length_a   1.000
_cell.length_b   1.000
_cell.length_c   1.000
_cell.angle_alpha   90.00
_cell.angle_beta   90.00
_cell.angle_gamma   90.00
#
_symmetry.space_group_name_H-M   'P 1'
#
loop_
_entity.id
_entity.type
_entity.pdbx_description
1 polymer ?
#
loop_
_entity_poly.entity_id
_entity_poly.type
_entity_poly.pdbx_seq_one_letter_code
_entity_poly.pdbx_strand_id
1 'polypeptide(L)'
;MSLDMPVDFKGHPYLCKCIAWQALSTAPLTMTHLYDLVAHDFDVSPASAERCIRACIEFTWLHGDLDAISGLFGYTVDPEKGKPTNLEFISMLARHVKDRLQQKG
;
A
#
# COMPACT_ATOMS: atom_id res chain seq x y z
N MET A 1 -9.47 8.24 -5.69
CA MET A 1 -9.51 7.02 -4.90
C MET A 1 -9.90 7.38 -3.47
N SER A 2 -10.92 6.74 -2.94
CA SER A 2 -11.55 7.18 -1.70
C SER A 2 -11.30 6.24 -0.51
N LEU A 3 -10.05 5.84 -0.34
CA LEU A 3 -9.65 5.17 0.89
C LEU A 3 -9.35 6.23 1.94
N ASP A 4 -9.93 6.06 3.13
CA ASP A 4 -9.69 6.97 4.23
C ASP A 4 -8.35 6.64 4.89
N MET A 5 -7.26 6.94 4.18
CA MET A 5 -5.93 6.77 4.75
C MET A 5 -5.61 7.91 5.69
N PRO A 6 -5.02 7.61 6.85
CA PRO A 6 -4.69 8.65 7.83
C PRO A 6 -3.48 9.46 7.38
N VAL A 7 -3.75 10.62 6.80
CA VAL A 7 -2.68 11.48 6.25
C VAL A 7 -1.72 11.97 7.33
N ASP A 8 -2.13 11.94 8.59
CA ASP A 8 -1.29 12.35 9.72
C ASP A 8 -0.29 11.27 10.15
N PHE A 9 -0.46 10.04 9.66
CA PHE A 9 0.48 8.97 9.98
C PHE A 9 1.76 9.12 9.16
N LYS A 10 2.90 8.89 9.80
CA LYS A 10 4.19 8.88 9.10
C LYS A 10 4.21 7.84 7.98
N GLY A 11 3.48 6.75 8.17
CA GLY A 11 3.40 5.70 7.17
C GLY A 11 2.66 6.09 5.90
N HIS A 12 1.85 7.14 5.93
CA HIS A 12 1.07 7.54 4.76
C HIS A 12 1.97 7.91 3.57
N PRO A 13 2.93 8.84 3.69
CA PRO A 13 3.82 9.13 2.56
C PRO A 13 4.70 7.94 2.18
N TYR A 14 5.11 7.12 3.14
CA TYR A 14 5.90 5.92 2.86
C TYR A 14 5.09 4.94 2.03
N LEU A 15 3.83 4.72 2.41
CA LEU A 15 2.93 3.82 1.71
C LEU A 15 2.65 4.31 0.29
N CYS A 16 2.41 5.59 0.11
CA CYS A 16 2.17 6.18 -1.20
C CYS A 16 3.38 5.99 -2.13
N LYS A 17 4.59 6.17 -1.60
CA LYS A 17 5.81 5.95 -2.38
C LYS A 17 5.96 4.48 -2.78
N CYS A 18 5.70 3.56 -1.85
CA CYS A 18 5.77 2.14 -2.15
C CYS A 18 4.80 1.76 -3.26
N ILE A 19 3.59 2.26 -3.21
CA ILE A 19 2.58 2.00 -4.23
C ILE A 19 3.04 2.55 -5.59
N ALA A 20 3.58 3.76 -5.60
CA ALA A 20 4.06 4.38 -6.84
C ALA A 20 5.23 3.60 -7.43
N TRP A 21 6.22 3.24 -6.62
CA TRP A 21 7.37 2.46 -7.10
C TRP A 21 6.92 1.11 -7.66
N GLN A 22 6.01 0.43 -6.97
CA GLN A 22 5.54 -0.87 -7.43
C GLN A 22 4.75 -0.74 -8.73
N ALA A 23 3.94 0.31 -8.87
CA ALA A 23 3.15 0.54 -10.09
C ALA A 23 4.03 0.87 -11.28
N LEU A 24 5.14 1.59 -11.06
CA LEU A 24 6.03 2.01 -12.13
C LEU A 24 7.08 0.96 -12.48
N SER A 25 7.26 -0.05 -11.64
CA SER A 25 8.26 -1.10 -11.86
C SER A 25 7.79 -2.07 -12.94
N THR A 26 8.72 -2.52 -13.78
CA THR A 26 8.43 -3.53 -14.80
C THR A 26 8.41 -4.94 -14.21
N ALA A 27 9.00 -5.11 -13.01
CA ALA A 27 9.01 -6.39 -12.31
C ALA A 27 8.58 -6.16 -10.87
N PRO A 28 7.96 -7.17 -10.22
CA PRO A 28 7.54 -7.02 -8.84
C PRO A 28 8.72 -6.73 -7.92
N LEU A 29 8.54 -5.75 -7.03
CA LEU A 29 9.53 -5.40 -6.02
C LEU A 29 9.22 -6.16 -4.73
N THR A 30 10.27 -6.59 -4.03
CA THR A 30 10.10 -7.22 -2.73
C THR A 30 9.84 -6.16 -1.66
N MET A 31 9.22 -6.56 -0.54
CA MET A 31 9.02 -5.62 0.56
C MET A 31 10.34 -5.15 1.15
N THR A 32 11.34 -6.02 1.22
CA THR A 32 12.67 -5.64 1.70
C THR A 32 13.23 -4.49 0.86
N HIS A 33 13.11 -4.61 -0.46
CA HIS A 33 13.58 -3.55 -1.36
C HIS A 33 12.79 -2.26 -1.18
N LEU A 34 11.47 -2.36 -1.04
CA LEU A 34 10.63 -1.18 -0.83
C LEU A 34 10.95 -0.49 0.50
N TYR A 35 11.20 -1.24 1.57
CA TYR A 35 11.59 -0.65 2.85
C TYR A 35 12.94 0.05 2.75
N ASP A 36 13.89 -0.52 1.98
CA ASP A 36 15.19 0.10 1.77
C ASP A 36 15.05 1.41 0.99
N LEU A 37 14.17 1.46 -0.01
CA LEU A 37 13.91 2.68 -0.77
C LEU A 37 13.31 3.77 0.12
N VAL A 38 12.35 3.41 0.97
CA VAL A 38 11.74 4.35 1.91
C VAL A 38 12.79 4.84 2.91
N ALA A 39 13.60 3.92 3.43
CA ALA A 39 14.64 4.27 4.40
C ALA A 39 15.60 5.30 3.82
N HIS A 40 16.01 5.11 2.58
CA HIS A 40 16.89 6.03 1.89
C HIS A 40 16.22 7.38 1.61
N ASP A 41 15.00 7.33 1.09
CA ASP A 41 14.27 8.52 0.62
C ASP A 41 13.86 9.43 1.78
N PHE A 42 13.50 8.86 2.91
CA PHE A 42 12.99 9.60 4.07
C PHE A 42 13.97 9.64 5.25
N ASP A 43 15.16 9.11 5.08
CA ASP A 43 16.21 9.10 6.11
C ASP A 43 15.73 8.45 7.41
N VAL A 44 15.17 7.26 7.30
CA VAL A 44 14.73 6.44 8.43
C VAL A 44 15.30 5.04 8.28
N SER A 45 15.21 4.23 9.36
CA SER A 45 15.63 2.84 9.25
C SER A 45 14.58 2.00 8.52
N PRO A 46 14.98 0.90 7.84
CA PRO A 46 14.01 -0.01 7.22
C PRO A 46 13.00 -0.57 8.24
N ALA A 47 13.43 -0.85 9.46
CA ALA A 47 12.55 -1.33 10.51
C ALA A 47 11.49 -0.29 10.89
N SER A 48 11.88 0.98 10.95
CA SER A 48 10.96 2.09 11.20
C SER A 48 9.97 2.24 10.04
N ALA A 49 10.45 2.14 8.80
CA ALA A 49 9.61 2.20 7.62
C ALA A 49 8.55 1.10 7.64
N GLU A 50 8.96 -0.14 7.93
CA GLU A 50 8.05 -1.29 7.99
C GLU A 50 6.97 -1.06 9.05
N ARG A 51 7.37 -0.63 10.23
CA ARG A 51 6.45 -0.43 11.34
C ARG A 51 5.43 0.66 11.05
N CYS A 52 5.87 1.76 10.46
CA CYS A 52 4.98 2.87 10.11
C CYS A 52 4.01 2.49 8.99
N ILE A 53 4.48 1.76 7.98
CA ILE A 53 3.64 1.28 6.89
C ILE A 53 2.59 0.31 7.43
N ARG A 54 3.01 -0.64 8.26
CA ARG A 54 2.09 -1.61 8.85
C ARG A 54 1.00 -0.94 9.67
N ALA A 55 1.37 0.04 10.50
CA ALA A 55 0.39 0.78 11.30
C ALA A 55 -0.62 1.52 10.42
N CYS A 56 -0.15 2.11 9.33
CA CYS A 56 -1.02 2.83 8.39
C CYS A 56 -2.01 1.87 7.71
N ILE A 57 -1.53 0.70 7.29
CA ILE A 57 -2.39 -0.32 6.66
C ILE A 57 -3.42 -0.84 7.65
N GLU A 58 -2.99 -1.12 8.89
CA GLU A 58 -3.91 -1.60 9.93
C GLU A 58 -5.01 -0.59 10.22
N PHE A 59 -4.65 0.68 10.34
CA PHE A 59 -5.64 1.73 10.57
C PHE A 59 -6.62 1.82 9.40
N THR A 60 -6.11 1.81 8.18
CA THR A 60 -6.94 1.88 6.98
C THR A 60 -7.90 0.70 6.90
N TRP A 61 -7.42 -0.50 7.22
CA TRP A 61 -8.22 -1.71 7.20
C TRP A 61 -9.34 -1.67 8.23
N LEU A 62 -9.05 -1.19 9.44
CA LEU A 62 -10.01 -1.16 10.54
C LEU A 62 -11.03 -0.03 10.40
N HIS A 63 -10.64 1.10 9.84
CA HIS A 63 -11.45 2.32 9.84
C HIS A 63 -11.87 2.78 8.45
N GLY A 64 -11.38 2.13 7.39
CA GLY A 64 -11.72 2.50 6.03
C GLY A 64 -13.10 2.01 5.62
N ASP A 65 -13.54 2.50 4.48
CA ASP A 65 -14.80 2.08 3.87
C ASP A 65 -14.64 0.66 3.33
N LEU A 66 -15.39 -0.29 3.91
CA LEU A 66 -15.30 -1.69 3.51
C LEU A 66 -15.70 -1.90 2.05
N ASP A 67 -16.68 -1.13 1.55
CA ASP A 67 -17.09 -1.25 0.16
C ASP A 67 -15.99 -0.79 -0.78
N ALA A 68 -15.31 0.31 -0.45
CA ALA A 68 -14.19 0.80 -1.24
C ALA A 68 -13.03 -0.19 -1.20
N ILE A 69 -12.73 -0.75 -0.03
CA ILE A 69 -11.67 -1.74 0.13
C ILE A 69 -12.00 -2.99 -0.69
N SER A 70 -13.23 -3.50 -0.58
CA SER A 70 -13.66 -4.66 -1.34
C SER A 70 -13.61 -4.42 -2.84
N GLY A 71 -13.96 -3.21 -3.28
CA GLY A 71 -13.88 -2.84 -4.69
C GLY A 71 -12.45 -2.85 -5.22
N LEU A 72 -11.49 -2.44 -4.40
CA LEU A 72 -10.07 -2.43 -4.78
C LEU A 72 -9.47 -3.84 -4.83
N PHE A 73 -9.81 -4.67 -3.85
CA PHE A 73 -9.24 -6.01 -3.75
C PHE A 73 -10.06 -7.07 -4.49
N GLY A 74 -11.30 -6.71 -4.89
CA GLY A 74 -12.17 -7.64 -5.61
C GLY A 74 -12.47 -8.87 -4.75
N TYR A 75 -12.36 -10.03 -5.37
CA TYR A 75 -12.67 -11.30 -4.69
C TYR A 75 -11.55 -11.80 -3.79
N THR A 76 -10.44 -11.07 -3.71
CA THR A 76 -9.31 -11.50 -2.86
C THR A 76 -9.52 -11.11 -1.40
N VAL A 77 -10.52 -10.29 -1.10
CA VAL A 77 -10.84 -9.95 0.29
C VAL A 77 -11.64 -11.08 0.90
N ASP A 78 -11.02 -11.80 1.81
CA ASP A 78 -11.64 -12.89 2.54
C ASP A 78 -11.78 -12.46 4.00
N PRO A 79 -13.00 -12.30 4.51
CA PRO A 79 -13.18 -11.89 5.91
C PRO A 79 -12.53 -12.83 6.91
N GLU A 80 -12.36 -14.10 6.56
CA GLU A 80 -11.72 -15.07 7.43
C GLU A 80 -10.20 -14.93 7.47
N LYS A 81 -9.61 -14.33 6.44
CA LYS A 81 -8.17 -14.11 6.39
C LYS A 81 -7.73 -12.91 7.22
N GLY A 82 -8.64 -12.01 7.55
CA GLY A 82 -8.29 -10.77 8.23
C GLY A 82 -7.60 -9.79 7.28
N LYS A 83 -6.79 -8.89 7.84
CA LYS A 83 -6.13 -7.86 7.04
C LYS A 83 -5.08 -8.43 6.10
N PRO A 84 -4.84 -7.79 4.94
CA PRO A 84 -3.78 -8.23 4.03
C PRO A 84 -2.40 -7.96 4.62
N THR A 85 -1.39 -8.67 4.10
CA THR A 85 0.00 -8.33 4.40
C THR A 85 0.35 -6.99 3.76
N ASN A 86 1.45 -6.39 4.20
CA ASN A 86 1.93 -5.14 3.61
C ASN A 86 2.12 -5.28 2.09
N LEU A 87 2.72 -6.38 1.65
CA LEU A 87 2.96 -6.61 0.23
C LEU A 87 1.66 -6.79 -0.54
N GLU A 88 0.71 -7.54 0.00
CA GLU A 88 -0.58 -7.74 -0.64
C GLU A 88 -1.32 -6.41 -0.83
N PHE A 89 -1.33 -5.57 0.21
CA PHE A 89 -2.00 -4.28 0.18
C PHE A 89 -1.36 -3.37 -0.88
N ILE A 90 -0.03 -3.26 -0.86
CA ILE A 90 0.70 -2.41 -1.79
C ILE A 90 0.55 -2.91 -3.23
N SER A 91 0.63 -4.23 -3.43
CA SER A 91 0.54 -4.81 -4.77
C SER A 91 -0.84 -4.61 -5.38
N MET A 92 -1.89 -4.73 -4.59
CA MET A 92 -3.25 -4.55 -5.09
C MET A 92 -3.52 -3.09 -5.45
N LEU A 93 -3.07 -2.16 -4.62
CA LEU A 93 -3.22 -0.74 -4.93
C LEU A 93 -2.35 -0.32 -6.12
N ALA A 94 -1.14 -0.87 -6.22
CA ALA A 94 -0.27 -0.60 -7.36
C ALA A 94 -0.89 -1.09 -8.66
N ARG A 95 -1.50 -2.27 -8.65
CA ARG A 95 -2.21 -2.80 -9.82
C ARG A 95 -3.38 -1.90 -10.21
N HIS A 96 -4.13 -1.43 -9.23
CA HIS A 96 -5.26 -0.54 -9.48
C HIS A 96 -4.79 0.76 -10.13
N VAL A 97 -3.73 1.36 -9.62
CA VAL A 97 -3.14 2.59 -10.18
C VAL A 97 -2.65 2.34 -11.61
N LYS A 98 -1.95 1.23 -11.82
CA LYS A 98 -1.41 0.87 -13.13
C LYS A 98 -2.53 0.69 -14.16
N ASP A 99 -3.60 0.01 -13.79
CA ASP A 99 -4.74 -0.21 -14.67
C ASP A 99 -5.39 1.12 -15.06
N ARG A 100 -5.53 2.04 -14.13
CA ARG A 100 -6.10 3.36 -14.39
C ARG A 100 -5.21 4.17 -15.33
N LEU A 101 -3.91 4.08 -15.19
CA LEU A 101 -2.99 4.77 -16.07
C LEU A 101 -3.07 4.23 -17.50
N GLN A 102 -3.25 2.91 -17.64
CA GLN A 102 -3.38 2.28 -18.95
C GLN A 102 -4.71 2.64 -19.63
N GLN A 103 -5.76 2.84 -18.86
CA GLN A 103 -7.08 3.20 -19.40
C GLN A 103 -7.10 4.59 -19.98
N LYS A 104 -6.17 5.44 -19.61
CA LYS A 104 -6.08 6.81 -20.13
C LYS A 104 -5.30 6.91 -21.44
N GLY A 105 -4.65 5.85 -21.82
CA GLY A 105 -3.86 5.83 -23.04
C GLY A 105 -4.70 5.46 -24.27
#